data_ea705b04a7f7ad80cee6d4cd6f1005a8
#
_entry.id   ea705b04a7f7ad80cee6d4cd6f1005a8
#
_cell.length_a   1.000
_cell.length_b   1.000
_cell.length_c   1.000
_cell.angle_alpha   90.00
_cell.angle_beta   90.00
_cell.angle_gamma   90.00
#
_symmetry.space_group_name_H-M   'P 1'
#
loop_
_entity.id
_entity.type
_entity.pdbx_description
1 polymer ?
#
loop_
_entity_poly.entity_id
_entity_poly.type
_entity_poly.pdbx_seq_one_letter_code
_entity_poly.pdbx_strand_id
1 'polypeptide(L)'
;MTVFLSLEDLLFLIEELGVGPLRDIGLLDSAAHRPRTRLWGHEAYPDIDSQAAALLDSLVRNRALVDGNKRLGWLGVVVFYGLNGVELEAPDDDAYDLVIAVATGEVDLAAI
;
A
#
# COMPACT_ATOMS: atom_id res chain seq x y z
N MET A 1 8.48 -5.70 16.40
CA MET A 1 8.75 -4.47 15.63
C MET A 1 8.24 -4.63 14.21
N THR A 2 7.50 -3.66 13.70
CA THR A 2 6.95 -3.70 12.35
C THR A 2 8.05 -3.48 11.29
N VAL A 3 8.04 -4.31 10.26
CA VAL A 3 8.90 -4.14 9.09
C VAL A 3 8.08 -3.41 8.01
N PHE A 4 8.57 -2.25 7.58
CA PHE A 4 7.90 -1.44 6.55
C PHE A 4 8.56 -1.64 5.19
N LEU A 5 7.77 -1.44 4.12
CA LEU A 5 8.32 -1.38 2.77
C LEU A 5 9.08 -0.07 2.57
N SER A 6 10.27 -0.15 2.01
CA SER A 6 11.04 1.03 1.61
C SER A 6 10.64 1.46 0.20
N LEU A 7 11.13 2.65 -0.22
CA LEU A 7 10.99 3.09 -1.61
C LEU A 7 11.61 2.06 -2.57
N GLU A 8 12.78 1.53 -2.22
CA GLU A 8 13.47 0.53 -3.04
C GLU A 8 12.65 -0.75 -3.17
N ASP A 9 11.99 -1.18 -2.11
CA ASP A 9 11.10 -2.34 -2.14
C ASP A 9 9.95 -2.11 -3.13
N LEU A 10 9.33 -0.92 -3.11
CA LEU A 10 8.25 -0.58 -4.02
C LEU A 10 8.72 -0.53 -5.48
N LEU A 11 9.91 0.02 -5.72
CA LEU A 11 10.50 0.04 -7.07
C LEU A 11 10.74 -1.38 -7.58
N PHE A 12 11.21 -2.27 -6.71
CA PHE A 12 11.38 -3.68 -7.04
C PHE A 12 10.04 -4.34 -7.42
N LEU A 13 8.99 -4.08 -6.63
CA LEU A 13 7.67 -4.64 -6.91
C LEU A 13 7.08 -4.13 -8.22
N ILE A 14 7.30 -2.85 -8.55
CA ILE A 14 6.88 -2.28 -9.83
C ILE A 14 7.52 -3.03 -10.99
N GLU A 15 8.82 -3.29 -10.89
CA GLU A 15 9.54 -4.03 -11.93
C GLU A 15 9.05 -5.47 -12.04
N GLU A 16 8.85 -6.16 -10.92
CA GLU A 16 8.36 -7.53 -10.91
C GLU A 16 6.95 -7.66 -11.49
N LEU A 17 6.07 -6.69 -11.21
CA LEU A 17 4.73 -6.66 -11.79
C LEU A 17 4.73 -6.31 -13.28
N GLY A 18 5.76 -5.64 -13.77
CA GLY A 18 5.78 -5.13 -15.14
C GLY A 18 4.78 -4.01 -15.37
N VAL A 19 4.52 -3.18 -14.35
CA VAL A 19 3.59 -2.05 -14.41
C VAL A 19 4.34 -0.72 -14.47
N GLY A 20 3.64 0.34 -14.70
CA GLY A 20 4.23 1.68 -14.80
C GLY A 20 3.90 2.34 -16.12
N PRO A 21 4.76 3.21 -16.65
CA PRO A 21 6.00 3.66 -16.01
C PRO A 21 5.76 4.47 -14.74
N LEU A 22 6.84 4.69 -13.98
CA LEU A 22 6.80 5.56 -12.81
C LEU A 22 6.55 6.99 -13.27
N ARG A 23 5.50 7.61 -12.72
CA ARG A 23 5.12 8.99 -13.05
C ARG A 23 5.70 9.99 -12.08
N ASP A 24 5.72 9.65 -10.79
CA ASP A 24 6.14 10.58 -9.73
C ASP A 24 6.74 9.79 -8.56
N ILE A 25 8.06 9.86 -8.45
CA ILE A 25 8.78 9.14 -7.40
C ILE A 25 8.49 9.72 -6.00
N GLY A 26 8.22 11.02 -5.91
CA GLY A 26 7.85 11.64 -4.64
C GLY A 26 6.54 11.10 -4.09
N LEU A 27 5.57 10.85 -4.95
CA LEU A 27 4.30 10.24 -4.54
C LEU A 27 4.48 8.79 -4.10
N LEU A 28 5.40 8.06 -4.74
CA LEU A 28 5.72 6.69 -4.35
C LEU A 28 6.41 6.67 -2.98
N ASP A 29 7.39 7.56 -2.78
CA ASP A 29 8.11 7.68 -1.51
C ASP A 29 7.16 8.08 -0.38
N SER A 30 6.25 9.01 -0.64
CA SER A 30 5.21 9.39 0.32
C SER A 30 4.36 8.19 0.75
N ALA A 31 3.98 7.33 -0.20
CA ALA A 31 3.21 6.12 0.09
C ALA A 31 4.00 5.16 0.98
N ALA A 32 5.31 5.00 0.72
CA ALA A 32 6.18 4.14 1.51
C ALA A 32 6.27 4.62 2.97
N HIS A 33 6.27 5.93 3.19
CA HIS A 33 6.44 6.51 4.52
C HIS A 33 5.15 6.63 5.32
N ARG A 34 3.99 6.69 4.65
CA ARG A 34 2.72 6.94 5.35
C ARG A 34 2.42 5.97 6.49
N PRO A 35 2.66 4.65 6.37
CA PRO A 35 2.35 3.73 7.47
C PRO A 35 3.12 4.00 8.76
N ARG A 36 4.27 4.65 8.66
CA ARG A 36 5.12 4.95 9.82
C ARG A 36 4.98 6.39 10.32
N THR A 37 3.94 7.10 9.88
CA THR A 37 3.69 8.50 10.27
C THR A 37 3.51 8.61 11.77
N ARG A 38 4.13 9.64 12.37
CA ARG A 38 4.00 9.97 13.78
C ARG A 38 3.50 11.40 13.91
N LEU A 39 2.57 11.60 14.83
CA LEU A 39 2.01 12.91 15.14
C LEU A 39 2.20 13.16 16.63
N TRP A 40 2.92 14.22 16.97
CA TRP A 40 3.21 14.60 18.36
C TRP A 40 3.76 13.44 19.19
N GLY A 41 4.69 12.68 18.62
CA GLY A 41 5.33 11.54 19.29
C GLY A 41 4.52 10.26 19.33
N HIS A 42 3.31 10.26 18.77
CA HIS A 42 2.43 9.09 18.72
C HIS A 42 2.33 8.54 17.31
N GLU A 43 2.26 7.23 17.17
CA GLU A 43 2.04 6.59 15.88
C GLU A 43 0.62 6.90 15.37
N ALA A 44 0.52 7.42 14.15
CA ALA A 44 -0.77 7.69 13.51
C ALA A 44 -1.50 6.39 13.19
N TYR A 45 -0.75 5.32 12.89
CA TYR A 45 -1.28 4.00 12.57
C TYR A 45 -0.64 2.99 13.53
N PRO A 46 -1.27 2.71 14.68
CA PRO A 46 -0.60 1.99 15.78
C PRO A 46 -0.51 0.47 15.60
N ASP A 47 -1.31 -0.12 14.72
CA ASP A 47 -1.32 -1.56 14.51
C ASP A 47 -1.06 -1.93 13.05
N ILE A 48 -0.78 -3.22 12.81
CA ILE A 48 -0.42 -3.70 11.47
C ILE A 48 -1.57 -3.49 10.48
N ASP A 49 -2.80 -3.65 10.90
CA ASP A 49 -3.94 -3.51 9.99
C ASP A 49 -4.16 -2.06 9.56
N SER A 50 -4.04 -1.11 10.47
CA SER A 50 -4.13 0.31 10.12
C SER A 50 -2.95 0.77 9.27
N GLN A 51 -1.77 0.21 9.51
CA GLN A 51 -0.58 0.48 8.69
C GLN A 51 -0.76 -0.07 7.27
N ALA A 52 -1.27 -1.29 7.13
CA ALA A 52 -1.58 -1.87 5.83
C ALA A 52 -2.63 -1.06 5.07
N ALA A 53 -3.66 -0.61 5.75
CA ALA A 53 -4.71 0.22 5.16
C ALA A 53 -4.16 1.56 4.67
N ALA A 54 -3.27 2.19 5.44
CA ALA A 54 -2.62 3.44 5.05
C ALA A 54 -1.74 3.24 3.80
N LEU A 55 -1.00 2.13 3.75
CA LEU A 55 -0.18 1.79 2.59
C LEU A 55 -1.05 1.59 1.34
N LEU A 56 -2.10 0.79 1.44
CA LEU A 56 -3.00 0.52 0.33
C LEU A 56 -3.62 1.81 -0.20
N ASP A 57 -4.19 2.62 0.70
CA ASP A 57 -4.82 3.88 0.34
C ASP A 57 -3.86 4.78 -0.42
N SER A 58 -2.63 4.93 0.08
CA SER A 58 -1.63 5.79 -0.56
C SER A 58 -1.16 5.25 -1.90
N LEU A 59 -0.88 3.95 -2.00
CA LEU A 59 -0.42 3.35 -3.26
C LEU A 59 -1.47 3.47 -4.36
N VAL A 60 -2.75 3.33 -4.01
CA VAL A 60 -3.82 3.39 -4.99
C VAL A 60 -4.17 4.83 -5.35
N ARG A 61 -4.32 5.71 -4.35
CA ARG A 61 -4.82 7.07 -4.56
C ARG A 61 -3.75 8.07 -5.02
N ASN A 62 -2.50 7.90 -4.63
CA ASN A 62 -1.43 8.83 -5.01
C ASN A 62 -1.13 8.77 -6.51
N ARG A 63 -1.40 7.66 -7.16
CA ARG A 63 -1.17 7.47 -8.60
C ARG A 63 0.26 7.78 -9.00
N ALA A 64 1.21 7.19 -8.30
CA ALA A 64 2.64 7.34 -8.58
C ALA A 64 3.03 6.73 -9.93
N LEU A 65 2.22 5.80 -10.47
CA LEU A 65 2.42 5.15 -11.75
C LEU A 65 1.43 5.66 -12.79
N VAL A 66 1.80 5.59 -14.06
CA VAL A 66 0.88 5.85 -15.16
C VAL A 66 -0.24 4.79 -15.18
N ASP A 67 0.13 3.54 -14.98
CA ASP A 67 -0.82 2.42 -14.93
C ASP A 67 -0.33 1.36 -13.95
N GLY A 68 -1.27 0.63 -13.35
CA GLY A 68 -0.96 -0.47 -12.44
C GLY A 68 -0.94 -0.11 -10.97
N ASN A 69 -1.41 1.09 -10.58
CA ASN A 69 -1.42 1.52 -9.18
C ASN A 69 -2.23 0.58 -8.27
N LYS A 70 -3.35 0.05 -8.75
CA LYS A 70 -4.19 -0.86 -7.98
C LYS A 70 -3.49 -2.19 -7.74
N ARG A 71 -2.82 -2.73 -8.77
CA ARG A 71 -2.05 -3.96 -8.63
C ARG A 71 -0.87 -3.78 -7.70
N LEU A 72 -0.19 -2.65 -7.80
CA LEU A 72 0.90 -2.33 -6.87
C LEU A 72 0.38 -2.23 -5.44
N GLY A 73 -0.76 -1.58 -5.25
CA GLY A 73 -1.38 -1.45 -3.93
C GLY A 73 -1.67 -2.81 -3.30
N TRP A 74 -2.29 -3.72 -4.06
CA TRP A 74 -2.58 -5.06 -3.57
C TRP A 74 -1.31 -5.86 -3.25
N LEU A 75 -0.36 -5.89 -4.19
CA LEU A 75 0.89 -6.61 -3.98
C LEU A 75 1.68 -6.04 -2.81
N GLY A 76 1.71 -4.71 -2.69
CA GLY A 76 2.39 -4.05 -1.58
C GLY A 76 1.83 -4.48 -0.22
N VAL A 77 0.51 -4.56 -0.11
CA VAL A 77 -0.15 -5.02 1.12
C VAL A 77 0.17 -6.48 1.42
N VAL A 78 0.11 -7.35 0.41
CA VAL A 78 0.46 -8.77 0.57
C VAL A 78 1.89 -8.93 1.06
N VAL A 79 2.84 -8.22 0.44
CA VAL A 79 4.25 -8.27 0.83
C VAL A 79 4.45 -7.69 2.23
N PHE A 80 3.79 -6.56 2.54
CA PHE A 80 3.87 -5.95 3.86
C PHE A 80 3.45 -6.92 4.95
N TYR A 81 2.29 -7.57 4.79
CA TYR A 81 1.84 -8.57 5.75
C TYR A 81 2.82 -9.74 5.85
N GLY A 82 3.29 -10.24 4.70
CA GLY A 82 4.25 -11.34 4.66
C GLY A 82 5.54 -11.03 5.41
N LEU A 83 6.08 -9.82 5.26
CA LEU A 83 7.28 -9.37 5.97
C LEU A 83 7.07 -9.33 7.48
N ASN A 84 5.83 -9.21 7.93
CA ASN A 84 5.47 -9.15 9.34
C ASN A 84 4.86 -10.47 9.85
N GLY A 85 5.05 -11.55 9.11
CA GLY A 85 4.67 -12.89 9.54
C GLY A 85 3.20 -13.23 9.38
N VAL A 86 2.46 -12.46 8.58
CA VAL A 86 1.03 -12.68 8.34
C VAL A 86 0.81 -13.06 6.87
N GLU A 87 0.19 -14.21 6.66
CA GLU A 87 -0.19 -14.63 5.30
C GLU A 87 -1.65 -14.24 5.05
N LEU A 88 -1.88 -13.53 3.93
CA LEU A 88 -3.23 -13.17 3.53
C LEU A 88 -3.84 -14.28 2.69
N GLU A 89 -5.01 -14.75 3.11
CA GLU A 89 -5.75 -15.82 2.44
C GLU A 89 -7.04 -15.31 1.79
N ALA A 90 -7.08 -14.05 1.37
CA ALA A 90 -8.24 -13.51 0.68
C ALA A 90 -8.30 -14.05 -0.76
N PRO A 91 -9.48 -14.45 -1.26
CA PRO A 91 -9.62 -14.76 -2.68
C PRO A 91 -9.23 -13.55 -3.54
N ASP A 92 -8.58 -13.80 -4.66
CA ASP A 92 -8.07 -12.73 -5.54
C ASP A 92 -9.16 -11.74 -5.96
N ASP A 93 -10.38 -12.23 -6.23
CA ASP A 93 -11.50 -11.37 -6.63
C ASP A 93 -11.91 -10.41 -5.52
N ASP A 94 -12.00 -10.88 -4.28
CA ASP A 94 -12.35 -10.03 -3.13
C ASP A 94 -11.27 -8.97 -2.89
N ALA A 95 -10.01 -9.35 -3.03
CA ALA A 95 -8.89 -8.44 -2.88
C ALA A 95 -8.92 -7.36 -3.97
N TYR A 96 -9.19 -7.74 -5.21
CA TYR A 96 -9.29 -6.80 -6.32
C TYR A 96 -10.46 -5.83 -6.09
N ASP A 97 -11.61 -6.32 -5.65
CA ASP A 97 -12.78 -5.49 -5.37
C ASP A 97 -12.49 -4.47 -4.27
N LEU A 98 -11.75 -4.87 -3.22
CA LEU A 98 -11.34 -3.94 -2.17
C LEU A 98 -10.45 -2.83 -2.71
N VAL A 99 -9.49 -3.16 -3.56
CA VAL A 99 -8.59 -2.17 -4.17
C VAL A 99 -9.38 -1.21 -5.05
N ILE A 100 -10.34 -1.70 -5.82
CA ILE A 100 -11.22 -0.85 -6.64
C ILE A 100 -12.04 0.09 -5.74
N ALA A 101 -12.62 -0.43 -4.66
CA ALA A 101 -13.41 0.38 -3.73
C ALA A 101 -12.57 1.52 -3.11
N VAL A 102 -11.33 1.24 -2.72
CA VAL A 102 -10.41 2.27 -2.23
C VAL A 102 -10.12 3.31 -3.32
N ALA A 103 -9.86 2.86 -4.54
CA ALA A 103 -9.55 3.74 -5.67
C ALA A 103 -10.70 4.68 -6.03
N THR A 104 -11.95 4.23 -5.88
CA THR A 104 -13.14 5.01 -6.18
C THR A 104 -13.62 5.86 -5.01
N GLY A 105 -13.03 5.69 -3.84
CA GLY A 105 -13.44 6.41 -2.63
C GLY A 105 -14.67 5.84 -1.94
N GLU A 106 -15.16 4.67 -2.36
CA GLU A 106 -16.33 4.03 -1.75
C GLU A 106 -16.05 3.53 -0.34
N VAL A 107 -14.78 3.19 -0.06
CA VAL A 107 -14.33 2.73 1.25
C VAL A 107 -13.25 3.68 1.73
N ASP A 108 -13.41 4.23 2.93
CA ASP A 108 -12.37 5.08 3.50
C ASP A 108 -11.34 4.24 4.29
N LEU A 109 -10.25 4.88 4.66
CA LEU A 109 -9.14 4.21 5.34
C LEU A 109 -9.57 3.54 6.64
N ALA A 110 -10.49 4.15 7.38
CA ALA A 110 -10.92 3.61 8.66
C ALA A 110 -11.76 2.33 8.53
N ALA A 111 -12.34 2.08 7.36
CA ALA A 111 -13.18 0.91 7.10
C ALA A 111 -12.38 -0.30 6.58
N ILE A 112 -11.12 -0.09 6.21
CA ILE A 112 -10.23 -1.16 5.74
C ILE A 112 -9.60 -1.95 6.92
#